data_1f441d6ccbd41d9cf9ba3f7ee008a2a9
#
_entry.id   1f441d6ccbd41d9cf9ba3f7ee008a2a9
#
_cell.length_a   1.000
_cell.length_b   1.000
_cell.length_c   1.000
_cell.angle_alpha   90.00
_cell.angle_beta   90.00
_cell.angle_gamma   90.00
#
_symmetry.space_group_name_H-M   'P 1'
#
loop_
_entity.id
_entity.type
_entity.pdbx_description
1 polymer ?
#
loop_
_entity_poly.entity_id
_entity_poly.type
_entity_poly.pdbx_seq_one_letter_code
_entity_poly.pdbx_strand_id
1 'polypeptide(L)'
;MKKIGFVVPWYHKDIRGGAEQELRGIVTHLKANNVDLEIITTCVKEFTADWTENYFKEGVEIVDGIPIRRFKVRKGNMKEFHRINAKVMQGKTISYDEEDIFIREMVNSPDMYDYLREHSEEYHRYVFI
;
A
#
# COMPACT_ATOMS: atom_id res chain seq x y z
N MET A 1 10.08 -9.94 20.22
CA MET A 1 10.73 -8.84 19.47
C MET A 1 9.76 -8.24 18.48
N LYS A 2 9.69 -6.92 18.42
CA LYS A 2 8.77 -6.25 17.50
C LYS A 2 9.29 -6.31 16.07
N LYS A 3 8.38 -6.41 15.12
CA LYS A 3 8.71 -6.52 13.70
C LYS A 3 8.67 -5.16 13.01
N ILE A 4 9.21 -5.11 11.79
CA ILE A 4 9.13 -3.95 10.91
C ILE A 4 7.99 -4.18 9.91
N GLY A 5 7.09 -3.21 9.78
CA GLY A 5 6.02 -3.26 8.78
C GLY A 5 6.37 -2.36 7.60
N PHE A 6 6.51 -2.94 6.42
CA PHE A 6 6.68 -2.19 5.17
C PHE A 6 5.31 -1.95 4.56
N VAL A 7 4.91 -0.69 4.48
CA VAL A 7 3.58 -0.30 3.99
C VAL A 7 3.70 0.18 2.54
N VAL A 8 3.00 -0.48 1.64
CA VAL A 8 3.03 -0.20 0.21
C VAL A 8 1.61 -0.34 -0.36
N PRO A 9 1.21 0.49 -1.34
CA PRO A 9 -0.18 0.46 -1.84
C PRO A 9 -0.57 -0.85 -2.53
N TRP A 10 0.36 -1.47 -3.25
CA TRP A 10 0.18 -2.74 -3.97
C TRP A 10 1.48 -3.52 -3.96
N TYR A 11 1.37 -4.82 -3.89
CA TYR A 11 2.55 -5.69 -3.88
C TYR A 11 2.17 -7.13 -4.22
N HIS A 12 2.98 -7.78 -5.05
CA HIS A 12 2.99 -9.23 -5.22
C HIS A 12 4.38 -9.67 -5.70
N LYS A 13 4.67 -10.97 -5.62
CA LYS A 13 6.01 -11.48 -5.89
C LYS A 13 6.51 -11.21 -7.32
N ASP A 14 5.62 -11.05 -8.28
CA ASP A 14 5.96 -10.85 -9.69
C ASP A 14 5.76 -9.40 -10.16
N ILE A 15 5.54 -8.48 -9.23
CA ILE A 15 5.27 -7.08 -9.55
C ILE A 15 6.51 -6.43 -10.19
N ARG A 16 6.28 -5.60 -11.21
CA ARG A 16 7.36 -5.01 -12.01
C ARG A 16 7.64 -3.55 -11.75
N GLY A 17 6.87 -2.90 -10.92
CA GLY A 17 7.11 -1.51 -10.56
C GLY A 17 8.48 -1.32 -9.90
N GLY A 18 9.15 -0.20 -10.18
CA GLY A 18 10.51 0.04 -9.67
C GLY A 18 10.58 0.06 -8.15
N ALA A 19 9.68 0.79 -7.51
CA ALA A 19 9.63 0.88 -6.05
C ALA A 19 9.35 -0.48 -5.41
N GLU A 20 8.44 -1.26 -6.00
CA GLU A 20 8.05 -2.58 -5.51
C GLU A 20 9.17 -3.61 -5.70
N GLN A 21 9.91 -3.53 -6.79
CA GLN A 21 11.08 -4.38 -7.01
C GLN A 21 12.20 -4.06 -6.02
N GLU A 22 12.42 -2.78 -5.74
CA GLU A 22 13.37 -2.35 -4.72
C GLU A 22 12.97 -2.86 -3.35
N LEU A 23 11.69 -2.73 -3.00
CA LEU A 23 11.16 -3.27 -1.75
C LEU A 23 11.39 -4.78 -1.65
N ARG A 24 11.13 -5.52 -2.72
CA ARG A 24 11.37 -6.97 -2.76
C ARG A 24 12.82 -7.30 -2.44
N GLY A 25 13.76 -6.58 -3.03
CA GLY A 25 15.18 -6.76 -2.75
C GLY A 25 15.51 -6.49 -1.29
N ILE A 26 15.00 -5.40 -0.73
CA ILE A 26 15.22 -5.01 0.66
C ILE A 26 14.68 -6.07 1.63
N VAL A 27 13.42 -6.47 1.48
CA VAL A 27 12.80 -7.43 2.40
C VAL A 27 13.44 -8.82 2.30
N THR A 28 13.82 -9.24 1.10
CA THR A 28 14.53 -10.49 0.89
C THR A 28 15.87 -10.49 1.62
N HIS A 29 16.63 -9.42 1.49
CA HIS A 29 17.92 -9.28 2.16
C HIS A 29 17.77 -9.24 3.68
N LEU A 30 16.84 -8.45 4.19
CA LEU A 30 16.60 -8.35 5.63
C LEU A 30 16.12 -9.68 6.21
N LYS A 31 15.26 -10.39 5.50
CA LYS A 31 14.78 -11.69 5.93
C LYS A 31 15.91 -12.71 6.01
N ALA A 32 16.82 -12.68 5.04
CA ALA A 32 18.00 -13.53 5.04
C ALA A 32 18.94 -13.24 6.24
N ASN A 33 18.87 -12.05 6.80
CA ASN A 33 19.62 -11.64 7.99
C ASN A 33 18.79 -11.73 9.28
N ASN A 34 17.72 -12.52 9.26
CA ASN A 34 16.88 -12.81 10.43
C ASN A 34 16.15 -11.60 11.02
N VAL A 35 15.88 -10.59 10.20
CA VAL A 35 15.05 -9.46 10.62
C VAL A 35 13.58 -9.88 10.56
N ASP A 36 12.84 -9.66 11.64
CA ASP A 36 11.41 -9.93 11.69
C ASP A 36 10.66 -8.77 10.99
N LEU A 37 9.94 -9.10 9.94
CA LEU A 37 9.25 -8.10 9.12
C LEU A 37 8.01 -8.67 8.44
N GLU A 38 7.12 -7.78 8.00
CA GLU A 38 6.03 -8.14 7.10
C GLU A 38 5.76 -6.99 6.12
N ILE A 39 5.09 -7.32 5.03
CA ILE A 39 4.58 -6.33 4.08
C ILE A 39 3.10 -6.11 4.38
N ILE A 40 2.70 -4.85 4.50
CA ILE A 40 1.33 -4.43 4.73
C ILE A 40 0.87 -3.70 3.47
N THR A 41 -0.16 -4.22 2.83
CA THR A 41 -0.59 -3.72 1.53
C THR A 41 -2.09 -3.91 1.32
N THR A 42 -2.56 -3.57 0.14
CA THR A 42 -3.96 -3.75 -0.23
C THR A 42 -4.16 -4.97 -1.11
N CYS A 43 -5.40 -5.21 -1.48
CA CYS A 43 -5.78 -6.27 -2.42
C CYS A 43 -5.71 -5.84 -3.88
N VAL A 44 -5.30 -4.60 -4.16
CA VAL A 44 -5.10 -4.10 -5.52
C VAL A 44 -3.91 -4.79 -6.15
N LYS A 45 -4.03 -5.16 -7.43
CA LYS A 45 -3.00 -5.93 -8.09
C LYS A 45 -1.71 -5.14 -8.30
N GLU A 46 -1.82 -3.96 -8.90
CA GLU A 46 -0.66 -3.13 -9.24
C GLU A 46 -1.08 -1.71 -9.66
N PHE A 47 -0.11 -0.86 -9.91
CA PHE A 47 -0.36 0.55 -10.27
C PHE A 47 -1.29 0.71 -11.48
N THR A 48 -1.15 -0.15 -12.49
CA THR A 48 -1.94 -0.06 -13.73
C THR A 48 -3.32 -0.71 -13.62
N ALA A 49 -3.63 -1.34 -12.49
CA ALA A 49 -4.93 -1.96 -12.26
C ALA A 49 -5.98 -0.93 -11.80
N ASP A 50 -7.22 -1.37 -11.70
CA ASP A 50 -8.29 -0.58 -11.10
C ASP A 50 -8.09 -0.56 -9.57
N TRP A 51 -7.85 0.62 -9.01
CA TRP A 51 -7.57 0.78 -7.57
C TRP A 51 -8.79 0.57 -6.68
N THR A 52 -9.96 0.32 -7.25
CA THR A 52 -11.18 -0.01 -6.52
C THR A 52 -11.49 -1.51 -6.56
N GLU A 53 -10.65 -2.29 -7.23
CA GLU A 53 -10.82 -3.73 -7.39
C GLU A 53 -9.92 -4.52 -6.44
N ASN A 54 -10.55 -5.43 -5.70
CA ASN A 54 -9.85 -6.35 -4.82
C ASN A 54 -9.44 -7.60 -5.60
N TYR A 55 -8.31 -7.55 -6.27
CA TYR A 55 -7.76 -8.66 -7.06
C TYR A 55 -7.31 -9.81 -6.16
N PHE A 56 -6.56 -9.49 -5.12
CA PHE A 56 -6.11 -10.47 -4.14
C PHE A 56 -7.13 -10.62 -3.02
N LYS A 57 -7.09 -11.75 -2.34
CA LYS A 57 -7.92 -12.01 -1.17
C LYS A 57 -7.30 -11.31 0.06
N GLU A 58 -8.16 -10.73 0.90
CA GLU A 58 -7.70 -10.16 2.17
C GLU A 58 -7.19 -11.25 3.12
N GLY A 59 -6.34 -10.86 4.04
CA GLY A 59 -5.72 -11.75 5.02
C GLY A 59 -4.21 -11.74 4.91
N VAL A 60 -3.59 -12.71 5.53
CA VAL A 60 -2.14 -12.87 5.53
C VAL A 60 -1.76 -14.10 4.71
N GLU A 61 -0.86 -13.93 3.74
CA GLU A 61 -0.23 -15.04 3.04
C GLU A 61 1.28 -14.96 3.25
N ILE A 62 1.95 -16.10 3.20
CA ILE A 62 3.40 -16.15 3.35
C ILE A 62 3.99 -16.54 2.01
N VAL A 63 4.84 -15.66 1.46
CA VAL A 63 5.51 -15.85 0.18
C VAL A 63 7.02 -15.76 0.42
N ASP A 64 7.73 -16.84 0.13
CA ASP A 64 9.18 -16.94 0.36
C ASP A 64 9.56 -16.60 1.82
N GLY A 65 8.74 -17.04 2.76
CA GLY A 65 8.94 -16.80 4.19
C GLY A 65 8.56 -15.40 4.68
N ILE A 66 8.07 -14.54 3.79
CA ILE A 66 7.70 -13.16 4.13
C ILE A 66 6.17 -13.05 4.23
N PRO A 67 5.63 -12.65 5.39
CA PRO A 67 4.20 -12.41 5.51
C PRO A 67 3.77 -11.19 4.70
N ILE A 68 2.71 -11.33 3.94
CA ILE A 68 2.07 -10.25 3.20
C ILE A 68 0.66 -10.11 3.74
N ARG A 69 0.39 -9.01 4.43
CA ARG A 69 -0.91 -8.71 5.02
C ARG A 69 -1.67 -7.79 4.10
N ARG A 70 -2.83 -8.25 3.62
CA ARG A 70 -3.63 -7.56 2.62
C ARG A 70 -4.97 -7.09 3.18
N PHE A 71 -5.31 -5.85 2.86
CA PHE A 71 -6.56 -5.23 3.24
C PHE A 71 -7.37 -4.85 2.01
N LYS A 72 -8.69 -5.02 2.09
CA LYS A 72 -9.59 -4.61 1.02
C LYS A 72 -9.55 -3.11 0.80
N VAL A 73 -9.68 -2.72 -0.47
CA VAL A 73 -9.97 -1.34 -0.83
C VAL A 73 -11.48 -1.16 -0.99
N ARG A 74 -11.94 0.05 -0.77
CA ARG A 74 -13.33 0.44 -0.93
C ARG A 74 -13.52 1.14 -2.26
N LYS A 75 -14.72 1.05 -2.82
CA LYS A 75 -15.08 1.89 -3.95
C LYS A 75 -15.11 3.33 -3.50
N GLY A 76 -14.28 4.15 -4.13
CA GLY A 76 -14.24 5.58 -3.88
C GLY A 76 -14.75 6.36 -5.06
N ASN A 77 -14.56 7.68 -5.00
CA ASN A 77 -14.92 8.57 -6.10
C ASN A 77 -13.76 8.71 -7.07
N MET A 78 -13.52 7.67 -7.88
CA MET A 78 -12.40 7.66 -8.82
C MET A 78 -12.58 8.69 -9.94
N LYS A 79 -13.80 9.06 -10.27
CA LYS A 79 -14.05 10.13 -11.25
C LYS A 79 -13.46 11.46 -10.76
N GLU A 80 -13.73 11.82 -9.51
CA GLU A 80 -13.17 13.02 -8.90
C GLU A 80 -11.65 12.91 -8.75
N PHE A 81 -11.15 11.75 -8.35
CA PHE A 81 -9.72 11.50 -8.26
C PHE A 81 -9.03 11.76 -9.60
N HIS A 82 -9.54 11.18 -10.68
CA HIS A 82 -8.94 11.34 -12.01
C HIS A 82 -9.02 12.79 -12.49
N ARG A 83 -10.11 13.50 -12.21
CA ARG A 83 -10.25 14.92 -12.54
C ARG A 83 -9.17 15.76 -11.86
N ILE A 84 -8.96 15.52 -10.56
CA ILE A 84 -7.98 16.25 -9.78
C ILE A 84 -6.56 15.86 -10.19
N ASN A 85 -6.31 14.56 -10.40
CA ASN A 85 -5.02 14.08 -10.84
C ASN A 85 -4.60 14.69 -12.18
N ALA A 86 -5.53 14.86 -13.10
CA ALA A 86 -5.26 15.54 -14.37
C ALA A 86 -4.77 16.97 -14.15
N LYS A 87 -5.36 17.71 -13.22
CA LYS A 87 -4.91 19.06 -12.84
C LYS A 87 -3.48 19.03 -12.31
N VAL A 88 -3.19 18.09 -11.38
CA VAL A 88 -1.85 17.95 -10.80
C VAL A 88 -0.81 17.63 -11.87
N MET A 89 -1.13 16.72 -12.78
CA MET A 89 -0.24 16.33 -13.87
C MET A 89 0.02 17.47 -14.86
N GLN A 90 -0.91 18.41 -14.97
CA GLN A 90 -0.77 19.60 -15.83
C GLN A 90 -0.09 20.78 -15.11
N GLY A 91 0.32 20.59 -13.85
CA GLY A 91 0.93 21.65 -13.05
C GLY A 91 -0.04 22.72 -12.57
N LYS A 92 -1.33 22.45 -12.61
CA LYS A 92 -2.36 23.38 -12.14
C LYS A 92 -2.49 23.35 -10.62
N THR A 93 -2.86 24.49 -10.05
CA THR A 93 -3.15 24.59 -8.61
C THR A 93 -4.49 23.92 -8.31
N ILE A 94 -4.54 23.20 -7.18
CA ILE A 94 -5.77 22.60 -6.65
C ILE A 94 -6.14 23.24 -5.32
N SER A 95 -7.44 23.20 -4.98
CA SER A 95 -7.92 23.70 -3.69
C SER A 95 -7.61 22.72 -2.56
N TYR A 96 -7.74 23.16 -1.30
CA TYR A 96 -7.58 22.27 -0.15
C TYR A 96 -8.61 21.14 -0.15
N ASP A 97 -9.86 21.42 -0.56
CA ASP A 97 -10.89 20.38 -0.67
C ASP A 97 -10.53 19.34 -1.74
N GLU A 98 -9.98 19.77 -2.86
CA GLU A 98 -9.51 18.88 -3.92
C GLU A 98 -8.31 18.05 -3.44
N GLU A 99 -7.41 18.65 -2.68
CA GLU A 99 -6.26 17.95 -2.10
C GLU A 99 -6.73 16.83 -1.14
N ASP A 100 -7.71 17.10 -0.29
CA ASP A 100 -8.29 16.12 0.60
C ASP A 100 -8.90 14.94 -0.17
N ILE A 101 -9.64 15.21 -1.23
CA ILE A 101 -10.22 14.18 -2.09
C ILE A 101 -9.13 13.36 -2.74
N PHE A 102 -8.10 14.01 -3.27
CA PHE A 102 -6.98 13.34 -3.93
C PHE A 102 -6.29 12.36 -3.00
N ILE A 103 -5.94 12.81 -1.80
CA ILE A 103 -5.24 11.96 -0.81
C ILE A 103 -6.11 10.81 -0.34
N ARG A 104 -7.39 11.09 -0.04
CA ARG A 104 -8.33 10.08 0.45
C ARG A 104 -8.62 8.99 -0.58
N GLU A 105 -8.77 9.36 -1.85
CA GLU A 105 -9.16 8.43 -2.90
C GLU A 105 -7.98 7.74 -3.58
N MET A 106 -6.74 8.17 -3.30
CA MET A 106 -5.55 7.60 -3.93
C MET A 106 -5.38 6.11 -3.62
N VAL A 107 -5.53 5.73 -2.35
CA VAL A 107 -5.56 4.33 -1.92
C VAL A 107 -6.62 4.24 -0.85
N ASN A 108 -7.83 3.88 -1.24
CA ASN A 108 -8.97 3.92 -0.35
C ASN A 108 -9.13 2.61 0.42
N SER A 109 -8.30 2.44 1.45
CA SER A 109 -8.38 1.28 2.34
C SER A 109 -8.46 1.72 3.81
N PRO A 110 -9.65 2.10 4.27
CA PRO A 110 -9.84 2.43 5.70
C PRO A 110 -9.42 1.30 6.63
N ASP A 111 -9.65 0.06 6.23
CA ASP A 111 -9.29 -1.11 7.02
C ASP A 111 -7.78 -1.19 7.27
N MET A 112 -6.96 -0.86 6.26
CA MET A 112 -5.51 -0.83 6.42
C MET A 112 -5.08 0.30 7.37
N TYR A 113 -5.63 1.48 7.22
CA TYR A 113 -5.29 2.62 8.08
C TYR A 113 -5.70 2.37 9.53
N ASP A 114 -6.87 1.77 9.74
CA ASP A 114 -7.33 1.39 11.09
C ASP A 114 -6.38 0.36 11.71
N TYR A 115 -5.98 -0.64 10.94
CA TYR A 115 -5.02 -1.64 11.39
C TYR A 115 -3.69 -1.00 11.80
N LEU A 116 -3.14 -0.12 10.95
CA LEU A 116 -1.87 0.55 11.26
C LEU A 116 -1.93 1.32 12.57
N ARG A 117 -3.05 2.00 12.82
CA ARG A 117 -3.25 2.78 14.05
C ARG A 117 -3.44 1.87 15.26
N GLU A 118 -4.29 0.87 15.15
CA GLU A 118 -4.67 0.00 16.28
C GLU A 118 -3.59 -0.99 16.68
N HIS A 119 -2.72 -1.37 15.75
CA HIS A 119 -1.69 -2.38 15.97
C HIS A 119 -0.27 -1.81 16.02
N SER A 120 -0.11 -0.50 16.15
CA SER A 120 1.20 0.16 16.09
C SER A 120 2.20 -0.38 17.13
N GLU A 121 1.72 -0.83 18.30
CA GLU A 121 2.58 -1.36 19.35
C GLU A 121 3.18 -2.74 19.03
N GLU A 122 2.63 -3.45 18.05
CA GLU A 122 3.17 -4.73 17.60
C GLU A 122 4.38 -4.56 16.69
N TYR A 123 4.64 -3.32 16.23
CA TYR A 123 5.71 -3.01 15.29
C TYR A 123 6.76 -2.13 15.93
N HIS A 124 8.03 -2.41 15.59
CA HIS A 124 9.12 -1.52 15.95
C HIS A 124 8.95 -0.18 15.22
N ARG A 125 8.61 -0.25 13.95
CA ARG A 125 8.25 0.91 13.12
C ARG A 125 7.55 0.47 11.83
N TYR A 126 6.90 1.43 11.21
CA TYR A 126 6.42 1.29 9.84
C TYR A 126 7.36 2.04 8.90
N VAL A 127 7.59 1.45 7.73
CA VAL A 127 8.33 2.08 6.64
C VAL A 127 7.38 2.20 5.45
N PHE A 128 7.06 3.42 5.06
CA PHE A 128 6.15 3.69 3.94
C PHE A 128 6.94 3.82 2.65
N ILE A 129 6.49 3.11 1.64
CA ILE A 129 7.11 3.09 0.31
C ILE A 129 6.30 3.89 -0.69
#